data_ff4ed4e1ee5c0341cd42257075faaf2d
#
_entry.id   ff4ed4e1ee5c0341cd42257075faaf2d
#
_cell.length_a   1.000
_cell.length_b   1.000
_cell.length_c   1.000
_cell.angle_alpha   90.00
_cell.angle_beta   90.00
_cell.angle_gamma   90.00
#
_symmetry.space_group_name_H-M   'P 1'
#
loop_
_entity.id
_entity.type
_entity.pdbx_description
1 polymer ?
#
loop_
_entity_poly.entity_id
_entity_poly.type
_entity_poly.pdbx_seq_one_letter_code
_entity_poly.pdbx_strand_id
1 'polypeptide(L)'
;ASANYQQQPIDLKGRLYSSFKTYTDIPRDANGKPLFTHIRSYTDTADTGADYLCSIIYGEYNHEAYVLDIYYTKDPMEITEPETARRLLAHSVNLAKIESNNGGRGFARNVQEQLKRLGSNRCRVEWFYQSENKVARILTNSTWVQDHIYYPVNWRDRWPEYAKAMYHYQKEGKNAHDDAPDATTGVAEQFTRKGGVSVW
;
A
#
# COMPACT_ATOMS: atom_id res chain seq x y z
N ALA A 1 10.29 -34.12 -16.47
CA ALA A 1 10.77 -32.86 -17.07
C ALA A 1 10.73 -31.78 -16.02
N SER A 2 11.87 -31.45 -15.43
CA SER A 2 12.01 -30.33 -14.53
C SER A 2 11.71 -29.07 -15.34
N ALA A 3 10.63 -28.38 -14.99
CA ALA A 3 10.41 -27.04 -15.47
C ALA A 3 11.59 -26.19 -15.02
N ASN A 4 12.43 -25.79 -15.97
CA ASN A 4 13.45 -24.78 -15.73
C ASN A 4 12.74 -23.46 -15.47
N TYR A 5 12.37 -23.23 -14.23
CA TYR A 5 12.16 -21.88 -13.76
C TYR A 5 13.54 -21.24 -13.72
N GLN A 6 13.89 -20.55 -14.80
CA GLN A 6 14.98 -19.60 -14.72
C GLN A 6 14.50 -18.46 -13.83
N GLN A 7 14.59 -18.70 -12.54
CA GLN A 7 14.65 -17.60 -11.61
C GLN A 7 15.95 -16.87 -11.93
N GLN A 8 15.85 -15.67 -12.46
CA GLN A 8 17.02 -14.80 -12.49
C GLN A 8 17.55 -14.73 -11.06
N PRO A 9 18.84 -14.99 -10.85
CA PRO A 9 19.40 -14.92 -9.51
C PRO A 9 19.08 -13.55 -8.92
N ILE A 10 18.45 -13.53 -7.76
CA ILE A 10 18.18 -12.31 -7.01
C ILE A 10 19.53 -11.72 -6.64
N ASP A 11 19.84 -10.53 -7.16
CA ASP A 11 20.98 -9.76 -6.69
C ASP A 11 20.69 -9.23 -5.30
N LEU A 12 21.08 -9.99 -4.28
CA LEU A 12 20.88 -9.62 -2.89
C LEU A 12 21.59 -8.31 -2.52
N LYS A 13 22.68 -7.97 -3.22
CA LYS A 13 23.44 -6.73 -2.98
C LYS A 13 22.77 -5.52 -3.62
N GLY A 14 22.06 -5.71 -4.71
CA GLY A 14 21.36 -4.63 -5.43
C GLY A 14 19.98 -4.32 -4.88
N ARG A 15 19.46 -5.08 -3.95
CA ARG A 15 18.14 -4.89 -3.38
C ARG A 15 18.04 -3.56 -2.63
N LEU A 16 16.95 -2.84 -2.86
CA LEU A 16 16.68 -1.59 -2.13
C LEU A 16 16.31 -1.87 -0.68
N TYR A 17 15.38 -2.80 -0.44
CA TYR A 17 14.91 -3.14 0.89
C TYR A 17 15.66 -4.36 1.41
N SER A 18 16.52 -4.14 2.40
CA SER A 18 17.34 -5.20 2.99
C SER A 18 16.65 -5.92 4.14
N SER A 19 15.67 -5.29 4.77
CA SER A 19 14.93 -5.84 5.91
C SER A 19 13.50 -5.35 5.95
N PHE A 20 12.61 -6.16 6.52
CA PHE A 20 11.21 -5.84 6.74
C PHE A 20 10.85 -6.15 8.18
N LYS A 21 10.28 -5.19 8.88
CA LYS A 21 9.78 -5.41 10.24
C LYS A 21 8.43 -6.12 10.21
N THR A 22 8.20 -6.96 11.17
CA THR A 22 6.96 -7.73 11.30
C THR A 22 6.38 -7.61 12.69
N TYR A 23 5.09 -7.95 12.81
CA TYR A 23 4.38 -8.03 14.08
C TYR A 23 3.59 -9.34 14.16
N THR A 24 3.43 -9.87 15.36
CA THR A 24 2.58 -11.05 15.63
C THR A 24 1.17 -10.64 16.00
N ASP A 25 1.03 -9.55 16.75
CA ASP A 25 -0.26 -8.92 17.07
C ASP A 25 -0.15 -7.40 17.00
N ILE A 26 -1.27 -6.76 16.71
CA ILE A 26 -1.36 -5.30 16.69
C ILE A 26 -1.29 -4.73 18.11
N PRO A 27 -0.87 -3.45 18.27
CA PRO A 27 -0.89 -2.80 19.57
C PRO A 27 -2.30 -2.77 20.16
N ARG A 28 -2.44 -3.22 21.40
CA ARG A 28 -3.72 -3.28 22.12
C ARG A 28 -3.57 -2.74 23.54
N ASP A 29 -4.68 -2.21 24.08
CA ASP A 29 -4.74 -1.85 25.49
C ASP A 29 -4.97 -3.10 26.38
N ALA A 30 -5.08 -2.88 27.69
CA ALA A 30 -5.31 -3.95 28.65
C ALA A 30 -6.62 -4.72 28.42
N ASN A 31 -7.60 -4.10 27.76
CA ASN A 31 -8.89 -4.72 27.44
C ASN A 31 -8.92 -5.36 26.04
N GLY A 32 -7.77 -5.41 25.35
CA GLY A 32 -7.66 -5.98 24.02
C GLY A 32 -8.11 -5.05 22.89
N LYS A 33 -8.41 -3.79 23.18
CA LYS A 33 -8.82 -2.81 22.15
C LYS A 33 -7.61 -2.36 21.36
N PRO A 34 -7.69 -2.33 20.00
CA PRO A 34 -6.61 -1.76 19.19
C PRO A 34 -6.32 -0.31 19.54
N LEU A 35 -5.01 0.02 19.59
CA LEU A 35 -4.53 1.35 19.97
C LEU A 35 -4.25 2.26 18.76
N PHE A 36 -4.75 1.94 17.59
CA PHE A 36 -4.52 2.79 16.42
C PHE A 36 -5.18 4.16 16.58
N THR A 37 -4.41 5.21 16.34
CA THR A 37 -4.91 6.58 16.28
C THR A 37 -5.83 6.75 15.07
N HIS A 38 -5.41 6.17 13.93
CA HIS A 38 -6.13 6.20 12.67
C HIS A 38 -5.93 4.89 11.92
N ILE A 39 -6.92 4.52 11.12
CA ILE A 39 -6.78 3.47 10.10
C ILE A 39 -6.97 4.15 8.76
N ARG A 40 -5.97 4.03 7.90
CA ARG A 40 -5.91 4.70 6.60
C ARG A 40 -5.58 3.74 5.50
N SER A 41 -5.77 4.18 4.27
CA SER A 41 -5.29 3.46 3.10
C SER A 41 -4.56 4.39 2.14
N TYR A 42 -3.65 3.81 1.40
CA TYR A 42 -3.01 4.44 0.25
C TYR A 42 -3.16 3.53 -0.96
N THR A 43 -3.67 4.07 -2.06
CA THR A 43 -3.92 3.30 -3.27
C THR A 43 -3.23 3.96 -4.46
N ASP A 44 -2.40 3.18 -5.14
CA ASP A 44 -1.87 3.46 -6.46
C ASP A 44 -2.69 2.66 -7.47
N THR A 45 -3.39 3.35 -8.37
CA THR A 45 -4.24 2.70 -9.37
C THR A 45 -3.43 2.30 -10.59
N ALA A 46 -3.79 1.16 -11.18
CA ALA A 46 -3.18 0.70 -12.42
C ALA A 46 -3.51 1.64 -13.59
N ASP A 47 -2.50 1.94 -14.41
CA ASP A 47 -2.66 2.77 -15.61
C ASP A 47 -3.35 1.99 -16.73
N THR A 48 -2.80 0.84 -17.05
CA THR A 48 -3.31 -0.05 -18.10
C THR A 48 -3.06 -1.50 -17.69
N GLY A 49 -3.62 -2.45 -18.46
CA GLY A 49 -3.65 -3.87 -18.13
C GLY A 49 -2.32 -4.58 -17.82
N ALA A 50 -1.17 -3.89 -17.93
CA ALA A 50 0.13 -4.43 -17.54
C ALA A 50 0.52 -4.09 -16.09
N ASP A 51 -0.11 -3.08 -15.49
CA ASP A 51 0.23 -2.56 -14.18
C ASP A 51 -0.68 -3.15 -13.09
N TYR A 52 -0.13 -3.20 -11.88
CA TYR A 52 -0.88 -3.62 -10.70
C TYR A 52 -1.55 -2.42 -10.03
N LEU A 53 -2.80 -2.59 -9.62
CA LEU A 53 -3.36 -1.80 -8.54
C LEU A 53 -2.72 -2.27 -7.24
N CYS A 54 -2.28 -1.34 -6.41
CA CYS A 54 -1.80 -1.62 -5.08
C CYS A 54 -2.51 -0.73 -4.07
N SER A 55 -3.31 -1.32 -3.21
CA SER A 55 -4.03 -0.64 -2.14
C SER A 55 -3.59 -1.21 -0.79
N ILE A 56 -3.04 -0.35 0.06
CA ILE A 56 -2.49 -0.75 1.35
C ILE A 56 -3.32 -0.11 2.46
N ILE A 57 -3.89 -0.95 3.32
CA ILE A 57 -4.59 -0.51 4.54
C ILE A 57 -3.64 -0.68 5.72
N TYR A 58 -3.51 0.38 6.52
CA TYR A 58 -2.60 0.38 7.65
C TYR A 58 -3.20 1.15 8.85
N GLY A 59 -2.85 0.69 10.03
CA GLY A 59 -3.13 1.40 11.27
C GLY A 59 -1.91 2.21 11.72
N GLU A 60 -2.15 3.41 12.25
CA GLU A 60 -1.10 4.25 12.81
C GLU A 60 -1.04 4.12 14.32
N TYR A 61 0.14 3.78 14.81
CA TYR A 61 0.44 3.77 16.23
C TYR A 61 1.88 4.22 16.44
N ASN A 62 2.07 5.20 17.33
CA ASN A 62 3.40 5.70 17.70
C ASN A 62 4.26 6.11 16.48
N HIS A 63 3.67 6.81 15.52
CA HIS A 63 4.32 7.24 14.27
C HIS A 63 4.82 6.09 13.39
N GLU A 64 4.25 4.91 13.54
CA GLU A 64 4.58 3.75 12.74
C GLU A 64 3.34 3.22 12.05
N ALA A 65 3.52 2.55 10.91
CA ALA A 65 2.45 1.96 10.15
C ALA A 65 2.40 0.44 10.38
N TYR A 66 1.23 -0.06 10.75
CA TYR A 66 0.96 -1.50 10.86
C TYR A 66 0.08 -1.90 9.70
N VAL A 67 0.61 -2.66 8.77
CA VAL A 67 -0.13 -3.09 7.58
C VAL A 67 -1.18 -4.12 7.97
N LEU A 68 -2.44 -3.82 7.66
CA LEU A 68 -3.59 -4.66 7.99
C LEU A 68 -4.09 -5.46 6.79
N ASP A 69 -4.00 -4.88 5.59
CA ASP A 69 -4.42 -5.53 4.36
C ASP A 69 -3.69 -4.95 3.16
N ILE A 70 -3.43 -5.79 2.17
CA ILE A 70 -2.88 -5.40 0.88
C ILE A 70 -3.72 -6.00 -0.23
N TYR A 71 -4.19 -5.16 -1.13
CA TYR A 71 -4.87 -5.57 -2.34
C TYR A 71 -3.97 -5.26 -3.54
N TYR A 72 -3.37 -6.29 -4.11
CA TYR A 72 -2.38 -6.20 -5.17
C TYR A 72 -2.82 -7.09 -6.33
N THR A 73 -3.28 -6.48 -7.43
CA THR A 73 -3.93 -7.22 -8.51
C THR A 73 -3.84 -6.49 -9.85
N LYS A 74 -3.93 -7.27 -10.93
CA LYS A 74 -4.10 -6.77 -12.31
C LYS A 74 -5.55 -6.78 -12.77
N ASP A 75 -6.49 -7.11 -11.91
CA ASP A 75 -7.90 -7.13 -12.26
C ASP A 75 -8.38 -5.76 -12.76
N PRO A 76 -9.37 -5.72 -13.66
CA PRO A 76 -9.90 -4.47 -14.18
C PRO A 76 -10.69 -3.69 -13.13
N MET A 77 -10.87 -2.38 -13.38
CA MET A 77 -11.49 -1.46 -12.42
C MET A 77 -12.91 -1.84 -12.01
N GLU A 78 -13.68 -2.44 -12.90
CA GLU A 78 -15.03 -2.93 -12.57
C GLU A 78 -15.04 -4.00 -11.48
N ILE A 79 -13.91 -4.70 -11.27
CA ILE A 79 -13.70 -5.64 -10.16
C ILE A 79 -13.05 -4.94 -8.99
N THR A 80 -12.03 -4.12 -9.23
CA THR A 80 -11.23 -3.54 -8.15
C THR A 80 -11.92 -2.41 -7.40
N GLU A 81 -12.82 -1.67 -8.06
CA GLU A 81 -13.58 -0.60 -7.42
C GLU A 81 -14.48 -1.11 -6.28
N PRO A 82 -15.38 -2.08 -6.52
CA PRO A 82 -16.20 -2.62 -5.44
C PRO A 82 -15.39 -3.40 -4.39
N GLU A 83 -14.36 -4.12 -4.80
CA GLU A 83 -13.53 -4.87 -3.86
C GLU A 83 -12.72 -3.94 -2.94
N THR A 84 -12.19 -2.85 -3.46
CA THR A 84 -11.52 -1.83 -2.64
C THR A 84 -12.48 -1.24 -1.63
N ALA A 85 -13.69 -0.85 -2.03
CA ALA A 85 -14.71 -0.34 -1.13
C ALA A 85 -15.05 -1.33 -0.02
N ARG A 86 -15.22 -2.60 -0.37
CA ARG A 86 -15.52 -3.67 0.60
C ARG A 86 -14.43 -3.81 1.65
N ARG A 87 -13.15 -3.76 1.23
CA ARG A 87 -12.00 -3.85 2.13
C ARG A 87 -11.87 -2.63 3.04
N LEU A 88 -12.10 -1.43 2.50
CA LEU A 88 -12.12 -0.20 3.29
C LEU A 88 -13.17 -0.25 4.40
N LEU A 89 -14.35 -0.74 4.09
CA LEU A 89 -15.42 -0.91 5.08
C LEU A 89 -15.06 -1.99 6.11
N ALA A 90 -14.57 -3.14 5.66
CA ALA A 90 -14.22 -4.26 6.54
C ALA A 90 -13.16 -3.89 7.59
N HIS A 91 -12.23 -3.03 7.24
CA HIS A 91 -11.17 -2.56 8.15
C HIS A 91 -11.50 -1.24 8.84
N SER A 92 -12.69 -0.70 8.67
CA SER A 92 -13.11 0.57 9.29
C SER A 92 -12.14 1.73 8.98
N VAL A 93 -11.72 1.85 7.73
CA VAL A 93 -10.80 2.88 7.28
C VAL A 93 -11.42 4.26 7.43
N ASN A 94 -10.68 5.20 8.03
CA ASN A 94 -11.12 6.58 8.24
C ASN A 94 -10.85 7.45 7.01
N LEU A 95 -9.67 7.28 6.40
CA LEU A 95 -9.22 8.06 5.25
C LEU A 95 -8.58 7.14 4.21
N ALA A 96 -9.15 7.13 3.03
CA ALA A 96 -8.60 6.43 1.85
C ALA A 96 -8.00 7.46 0.90
N LYS A 97 -6.69 7.43 0.72
CA LYS A 97 -5.95 8.30 -0.18
C LYS A 97 -5.62 7.58 -1.47
N ILE A 98 -6.01 8.15 -2.60
CA ILE A 98 -5.91 7.51 -3.92
C ILE A 98 -5.16 8.42 -4.87
N GLU A 99 -4.10 7.90 -5.51
CA GLU A 99 -3.42 8.62 -6.60
C GLU A 99 -4.37 8.76 -7.79
N SER A 100 -4.54 10.01 -8.28
CA SER A 100 -5.46 10.30 -9.37
C SER A 100 -4.83 10.21 -10.76
N ASN A 101 -3.55 9.93 -10.82
CA ASN A 101 -2.86 9.72 -12.09
C ASN A 101 -3.50 8.54 -12.84
N ASN A 102 -3.59 8.64 -14.16
CA ASN A 102 -4.00 7.51 -15.00
C ASN A 102 -5.40 6.93 -14.66
N GLY A 103 -6.38 7.80 -14.44
CA GLY A 103 -7.76 7.39 -14.19
C GLY A 103 -8.11 7.18 -12.71
N GLY A 104 -7.18 7.42 -11.79
CA GLY A 104 -7.42 7.26 -10.36
C GLY A 104 -8.53 8.15 -9.80
N ARG A 105 -8.81 9.29 -10.44
CA ARG A 105 -9.93 10.16 -10.07
C ARG A 105 -11.29 9.49 -10.29
N GLY A 106 -11.47 8.84 -11.43
CA GLY A 106 -12.68 8.05 -11.72
C GLY A 106 -12.81 6.87 -10.78
N PHE A 107 -11.71 6.18 -10.55
CA PHE A 107 -11.62 5.09 -9.58
C PHE A 107 -12.06 5.56 -8.17
N ALA A 108 -11.54 6.69 -7.70
CA ALA A 108 -11.88 7.24 -6.40
C ALA A 108 -13.37 7.56 -6.26
N ARG A 109 -13.97 8.15 -7.30
CA ARG A 109 -15.42 8.42 -7.33
C ARG A 109 -16.24 7.14 -7.22
N ASN A 110 -15.86 6.12 -7.99
CA ASN A 110 -16.58 4.87 -8.00
C ASN A 110 -16.44 4.11 -6.68
N VAL A 111 -15.27 4.13 -6.06
CA VAL A 111 -15.06 3.60 -4.71
C VAL A 111 -15.97 4.32 -3.71
N GLN A 112 -16.04 5.65 -3.78
CA GLN A 112 -16.90 6.43 -2.91
C GLN A 112 -18.39 6.07 -3.07
N GLU A 113 -18.87 5.90 -4.32
CA GLU A 113 -20.23 5.46 -4.59
C GLU A 113 -20.50 4.05 -4.03
N GLN A 114 -19.55 3.13 -4.19
CA GLN A 114 -19.68 1.79 -3.63
C GLN A 114 -19.74 1.82 -2.09
N LEU A 115 -18.93 2.66 -1.44
CA LEU A 115 -18.99 2.83 0.01
C LEU A 115 -20.35 3.32 0.47
N LYS A 116 -20.96 4.29 -0.23
CA LYS A 116 -22.30 4.76 0.06
C LYS A 116 -23.34 3.64 -0.05
N ARG A 117 -23.28 2.84 -1.11
CA ARG A 117 -24.17 1.68 -1.31
C ARG A 117 -24.04 0.65 -0.20
N LEU A 118 -22.83 0.50 0.35
CA LEU A 118 -22.56 -0.41 1.48
C LEU A 118 -22.96 0.20 2.84
N GLY A 119 -23.46 1.44 2.86
CA GLY A 119 -23.86 2.11 4.09
C GLY A 119 -22.70 2.68 4.91
N SER A 120 -21.51 2.79 4.32
CA SER A 120 -20.36 3.40 4.98
C SER A 120 -20.50 4.94 5.02
N ASN A 121 -20.38 5.51 6.20
CA ASN A 121 -20.39 6.96 6.42
C ASN A 121 -19.14 7.47 7.13
N ARG A 122 -18.15 6.60 7.38
CA ARG A 122 -16.93 6.93 8.14
C ARG A 122 -15.71 7.12 7.27
N CYS A 123 -15.65 6.48 6.11
CA CYS A 123 -14.49 6.52 5.24
C CYS A 123 -14.54 7.76 4.35
N ARG A 124 -13.60 8.67 4.55
CA ARG A 124 -13.38 9.79 3.66
C ARG A 124 -12.45 9.33 2.53
N VAL A 125 -12.84 9.58 1.27
CA VAL A 125 -12.04 9.27 0.09
C VAL A 125 -11.46 10.56 -0.45
N GLU A 126 -10.13 10.62 -0.55
CA GLU A 126 -9.40 11.73 -1.15
C GLU A 126 -8.57 11.23 -2.32
N TRP A 127 -8.51 12.02 -3.38
CA TRP A 127 -7.59 11.76 -4.49
C TRP A 127 -6.67 12.96 -4.67
N PHE A 128 -5.47 12.67 -5.17
CA PHE A 128 -4.48 13.71 -5.45
C PHE A 128 -3.62 13.31 -6.64
N TYR A 129 -3.05 14.31 -7.29
CA TYR A 129 -2.12 14.12 -8.39
C TYR A 129 -0.69 13.99 -7.84
N GLN A 130 -0.02 12.88 -8.18
CA GLN A 130 1.38 12.68 -7.82
C GLN A 130 2.27 13.23 -8.93
N SER A 131 3.00 14.32 -8.66
CA SER A 131 3.85 15.02 -9.62
C SER A 131 5.33 14.71 -9.47
N GLU A 132 5.75 14.10 -8.37
CA GLU A 132 7.15 13.83 -8.09
C GLU A 132 7.65 12.55 -8.77
N ASN A 133 8.95 12.52 -9.06
CA ASN A 133 9.58 11.37 -9.70
C ASN A 133 9.45 10.11 -8.83
N LYS A 134 8.88 9.06 -9.39
CA LYS A 134 8.61 7.79 -8.71
C LYS A 134 9.88 7.16 -8.11
N VAL A 135 10.93 7.02 -8.91
CA VAL A 135 12.19 6.40 -8.46
C VAL A 135 12.84 7.21 -7.34
N ALA A 136 12.87 8.53 -7.46
CA ALA A 136 13.41 9.41 -6.42
C ALA A 136 12.62 9.30 -5.11
N ARG A 137 11.29 9.24 -5.19
CA ARG A 137 10.43 9.07 -4.01
C ARG A 137 10.71 7.73 -3.31
N ILE A 138 10.79 6.66 -4.07
CA ILE A 138 11.04 5.30 -3.55
C ILE A 138 12.40 5.25 -2.84
N LEU A 139 13.45 5.78 -3.47
CA LEU A 139 14.79 5.83 -2.88
C LEU A 139 14.83 6.67 -1.60
N THR A 140 14.25 7.86 -1.63
CA THR A 140 14.24 8.78 -0.49
C THR A 140 13.54 8.20 0.75
N ASN A 141 12.48 7.44 0.56
CA ASN A 141 11.67 6.89 1.65
C ASN A 141 12.04 5.46 2.05
N SER A 142 13.02 4.85 1.40
CA SER A 142 13.32 3.42 1.60
C SER A 142 13.75 3.07 3.02
N THR A 143 14.52 3.94 3.67
CA THR A 143 14.94 3.73 5.06
C THR A 143 13.75 3.79 6.01
N TRP A 144 12.87 4.77 5.83
CA TRP A 144 11.66 4.88 6.65
C TRP A 144 10.75 3.65 6.49
N VAL A 145 10.58 3.16 5.25
CA VAL A 145 9.82 1.94 4.98
C VAL A 145 10.38 0.76 5.77
N GLN A 146 11.70 0.56 5.74
CA GLN A 146 12.35 -0.55 6.44
C GLN A 146 12.25 -0.42 7.97
N ASP A 147 12.28 0.81 8.50
CA ASP A 147 12.35 1.06 9.93
C ASP A 147 10.99 1.20 10.60
N HIS A 148 9.94 1.60 9.88
CA HIS A 148 8.67 2.05 10.47
C HIS A 148 7.42 1.40 9.90
N ILE A 149 7.52 0.56 8.87
CA ILE A 149 6.39 -0.22 8.37
C ILE A 149 6.49 -1.64 8.92
N TYR A 150 5.46 -2.07 9.62
CA TYR A 150 5.34 -3.41 10.19
C TYR A 150 4.31 -4.21 9.41
N TYR A 151 4.73 -5.38 8.93
CA TYR A 151 3.87 -6.34 8.26
C TYR A 151 3.46 -7.45 9.22
N PRO A 152 2.29 -8.07 9.07
CA PRO A 152 2.00 -9.28 9.82
C PRO A 152 3.06 -10.35 9.53
N VAL A 153 3.42 -11.14 10.53
CA VAL A 153 4.51 -12.12 10.43
C VAL A 153 4.36 -13.07 9.24
N ASN A 154 3.14 -13.35 8.81
CA ASN A 154 2.81 -14.22 7.67
C ASN A 154 2.56 -13.44 6.36
N TRP A 155 3.02 -12.22 6.24
CA TRP A 155 2.69 -11.34 5.10
C TRP A 155 3.12 -11.91 3.75
N ARG A 156 4.21 -12.65 3.69
CA ARG A 156 4.68 -13.28 2.44
C ARG A 156 3.74 -14.37 1.93
N ASP A 157 3.11 -15.08 2.85
CA ASP A 157 2.13 -16.11 2.52
C ASP A 157 0.76 -15.48 2.17
N ARG A 158 0.39 -14.42 2.87
CA ARG A 158 -0.88 -13.70 2.60
C ARG A 158 -0.85 -12.93 1.29
N TRP A 159 0.26 -12.27 1.00
CA TRP A 159 0.41 -11.39 -0.17
C TRP A 159 1.70 -11.71 -0.94
N PRO A 160 1.78 -12.91 -1.54
CA PRO A 160 3.04 -13.40 -2.13
C PRO A 160 3.54 -12.54 -3.29
N GLU A 161 2.66 -12.06 -4.17
CA GLU A 161 3.05 -11.23 -5.31
C GLU A 161 3.56 -9.85 -4.87
N TYR A 162 2.89 -9.24 -3.89
CA TYR A 162 3.34 -7.99 -3.30
C TYR A 162 4.71 -8.17 -2.62
N ALA A 163 4.85 -9.21 -1.81
CA ALA A 163 6.08 -9.50 -1.09
C ALA A 163 7.25 -9.72 -2.05
N LYS A 164 7.01 -10.46 -3.13
CA LYS A 164 8.00 -10.69 -4.17
C LYS A 164 8.44 -9.39 -4.84
N ALA A 165 7.51 -8.51 -5.18
CA ALA A 165 7.81 -7.22 -5.80
C ALA A 165 8.65 -6.33 -4.89
N MET A 166 8.36 -6.30 -3.58
CA MET A 166 9.12 -5.55 -2.58
C MET A 166 10.51 -6.14 -2.38
N TYR A 167 10.58 -7.44 -2.23
CA TYR A 167 11.82 -8.15 -1.94
C TYR A 167 12.83 -8.07 -3.09
N HIS A 168 12.34 -8.07 -4.34
CA HIS A 168 13.19 -8.09 -5.53
C HIS A 168 13.51 -6.69 -6.09
N TYR A 169 12.92 -5.63 -5.55
CA TYR A 169 13.12 -4.30 -6.09
C TYR A 169 14.58 -3.87 -5.98
N GLN A 170 15.18 -3.49 -7.12
CA GLN A 170 16.60 -3.15 -7.24
C GLN A 170 16.81 -1.63 -7.14
N LYS A 171 17.89 -1.22 -6.49
CA LYS A 171 18.29 0.20 -6.38
C LYS A 171 18.54 0.84 -7.72
N GLU A 172 19.13 0.08 -8.65
CA GLU A 172 19.58 0.56 -9.96
C GLU A 172 19.01 -0.32 -11.07
N GLY A 173 18.90 0.26 -12.26
CA GLY A 173 18.37 -0.44 -13.43
C GLY A 173 16.85 -0.45 -13.49
N LYS A 174 16.33 -1.29 -14.37
CA LYS A 174 14.88 -1.42 -14.57
C LYS A 174 14.32 -2.51 -13.67
N ASN A 175 13.21 -2.19 -13.03
CA ASN A 175 12.39 -3.15 -12.29
C ASN A 175 11.17 -3.51 -13.12
N ALA A 176 10.81 -4.79 -13.14
CA ALA A 176 9.65 -5.27 -13.88
C ALA A 176 8.34 -4.67 -13.36
N HIS A 177 8.24 -4.51 -12.05
CA HIS A 177 7.08 -3.95 -11.37
C HIS A 177 7.53 -3.03 -10.24
N ASP A 178 7.09 -1.79 -10.27
CA ASP A 178 7.37 -0.77 -9.24
C ASP A 178 6.12 -0.32 -8.47
N ASP A 179 4.96 -0.91 -8.78
CA ASP A 179 3.68 -0.51 -8.19
C ASP A 179 3.61 -0.78 -6.68
N ALA A 180 4.17 -1.91 -6.23
CA ALA A 180 4.24 -2.23 -4.81
C ALA A 180 5.17 -1.28 -4.05
N PRO A 181 6.42 -1.04 -4.46
CA PRO A 181 7.27 -0.03 -3.84
C PRO A 181 6.68 1.38 -3.91
N ASP A 182 6.02 1.75 -4.98
CA ASP A 182 5.39 3.07 -5.14
C ASP A 182 4.27 3.28 -4.12
N ALA A 183 3.33 2.36 -4.00
CA ALA A 183 2.25 2.45 -3.02
C ALA A 183 2.79 2.41 -1.58
N THR A 184 3.79 1.58 -1.31
CA THR A 184 4.44 1.50 0.01
C THR A 184 5.14 2.81 0.36
N THR A 185 5.81 3.43 -0.61
CA THR A 185 6.38 4.76 -0.48
C THR A 185 5.29 5.79 -0.17
N GLY A 186 4.15 5.68 -0.81
CA GLY A 186 2.99 6.54 -0.54
C GLY A 186 2.54 6.46 0.92
N VAL A 187 2.53 5.28 1.51
CA VAL A 187 2.29 5.11 2.95
C VAL A 187 3.34 5.86 3.77
N ALA A 188 4.62 5.66 3.48
CA ALA A 188 5.72 6.34 4.17
C ALA A 188 5.59 7.87 4.10
N GLU A 189 5.22 8.40 2.95
CA GLU A 189 5.07 9.83 2.74
C GLU A 189 3.96 10.46 3.59
N GLN A 190 2.96 9.70 4.01
CA GLN A 190 1.93 10.20 4.93
C GLN A 190 2.51 10.53 6.31
N PHE A 191 3.67 9.96 6.64
CA PHE A 191 4.39 10.21 7.89
C PHE A 191 5.55 11.19 7.74
N THR A 192 6.21 11.22 6.58
CA THR A 192 7.49 11.93 6.38
C THR A 192 7.34 13.30 5.74
N ARG A 193 6.23 13.60 5.04
CA ARG A 193 6.04 14.91 4.41
C ARG A 193 5.82 15.99 5.47
N LYS A 194 6.75 16.96 5.51
CA LYS A 194 6.58 18.18 6.28
C LYS A 194 5.57 19.08 5.56
N GLY A 195 4.47 19.41 6.21
CA GLY A 195 3.55 20.44 5.75
C GLY A 195 2.19 19.96 5.24
N GLY A 196 1.89 18.69 5.31
CA GLY A 196 0.53 18.23 5.30
C GLY A 196 -0.09 18.45 6.67
N VAL A 197 -0.31 19.71 7.07
CA VAL A 197 -1.23 19.95 8.17
C VAL A 197 -2.59 19.51 7.65
N SER A 198 -2.96 18.30 7.98
CA SER A 198 -4.36 17.92 7.94
C SER A 198 -5.05 18.80 8.97
N VAL A 199 -5.61 19.90 8.51
CA VAL A 199 -6.55 20.67 9.31
C VAL A 199 -7.79 19.79 9.41
N TRP A 200 -7.96 19.23 10.56
CA TRP A 200 -9.12 18.41 10.93
C TRP A 200 -10.27 19.29 11.38
#